data_97c64308df574953f9e967068e52f172
#
_entry.id   97c64308df574953f9e967068e52f172
#
_cell.length_a   1.000
_cell.length_b   1.000
_cell.length_c   1.000
_cell.angle_alpha   90.00
_cell.angle_beta   90.00
_cell.angle_gamma   90.00
#
_symmetry.space_group_name_H-M   'P 1'
#
loop_
_entity.id
_entity.type
_entity.pdbx_description
1 polymer ?
#
loop_
_entity_poly.entity_id
_entity_poly.type
_entity_poly.pdbx_seq_one_letter_code
_entity_poly.pdbx_strand_id
1 'polypeptide(L)'
;ERARENWQKLGRSEKWIQQRMTGQETRNKLTDYWKESGVEKSDEFAFLTNIIHTEWSGLNVKQHKNLKGLKSQNLRDHMSEAELIFTALAELSTRQIAETEKAKGVTQNAVAGIKGGKIAKDARLALEQKTGRKVITGENFLPPAKENKKLKGRKKK
;
A
#
# COMPACT_ATOMS: atom_id res chain seq x y z
N GLU A 1 7.29 10.60 -14.60
CA GLU A 1 6.55 10.99 -15.82
C GLU A 1 6.17 9.79 -16.67
N ARG A 2 7.07 8.83 -16.86
CA ARG A 2 6.73 7.58 -17.56
C ARG A 2 5.67 6.79 -16.81
N ALA A 3 5.74 6.78 -15.49
CA ALA A 3 4.76 6.09 -14.68
C ALA A 3 3.37 6.70 -14.85
N ARG A 4 3.30 8.03 -14.82
CA ARG A 4 2.03 8.75 -15.05
C ARG A 4 1.45 8.42 -16.43
N GLU A 5 2.27 8.51 -17.46
CA GLU A 5 1.84 8.20 -18.83
C GLU A 5 1.33 6.77 -18.95
N ASN A 6 2.05 5.82 -18.34
CA ASN A 6 1.67 4.43 -18.37
C ASN A 6 0.31 4.21 -17.69
N TRP A 7 0.10 4.81 -16.53
CA TRP A 7 -1.18 4.69 -15.82
C TRP A 7 -2.32 5.34 -16.60
N GLN A 8 -2.06 6.47 -17.26
CA GLN A 8 -3.04 7.12 -18.13
C GLN A 8 -3.45 6.20 -19.27
N LYS A 9 -2.49 5.54 -19.91
CA LYS A 9 -2.74 4.58 -20.99
C LYS A 9 -3.56 3.39 -20.52
N LEU A 10 -3.37 2.98 -19.26
CA LEU A 10 -4.12 1.88 -18.67
C LEU A 10 -5.50 2.30 -18.16
N GLY A 11 -5.88 3.55 -18.34
CA GLY A 11 -7.20 4.04 -17.99
C GLY A 11 -7.41 4.43 -16.54
N ARG A 12 -6.34 4.60 -15.78
CA ARG A 12 -6.44 5.07 -14.39
C ARG A 12 -6.92 6.52 -14.36
N SER A 13 -7.77 6.86 -13.39
CA SER A 13 -8.23 8.23 -13.21
C SER A 13 -7.10 9.14 -12.74
N GLU A 14 -7.24 10.45 -13.01
CA GLU A 14 -6.26 11.44 -12.53
C GLU A 14 -6.15 11.45 -11.01
N LYS A 15 -7.27 11.28 -10.30
CA LYS A 15 -7.27 11.22 -8.83
C LYS A 15 -6.47 10.02 -8.33
N TRP A 16 -6.66 8.87 -8.95
CA TRP A 16 -5.90 7.67 -8.59
C TRP A 16 -4.41 7.88 -8.85
N ILE A 17 -4.06 8.42 -10.03
CA ILE A 17 -2.66 8.67 -10.40
C ILE A 17 -2.02 9.63 -9.40
N GLN A 18 -2.72 10.71 -9.03
CA GLN A 18 -2.21 11.65 -8.05
C GLN A 18 -1.95 10.99 -6.70
N GLN A 19 -2.86 10.16 -6.22
CA GLN A 19 -2.67 9.44 -4.95
C GLN A 19 -1.52 8.45 -5.04
N ARG A 20 -1.40 7.74 -6.16
CA ARG A 20 -0.31 6.78 -6.36
C ARG A 20 1.05 7.49 -6.33
N MET A 21 1.16 8.63 -6.97
CA MET A 21 2.40 9.42 -7.00
C MET A 21 2.72 10.03 -5.64
N THR A 22 1.72 10.58 -4.97
CA THR A 22 1.88 11.13 -3.61
C THR A 22 2.33 10.04 -2.64
N GLY A 23 1.73 8.87 -2.73
CA GLY A 23 2.11 7.73 -1.93
C GLY A 23 3.55 7.30 -2.17
N GLN A 24 4.01 7.36 -3.42
CA GLN A 24 5.39 7.01 -3.75
C GLN A 24 6.37 8.01 -3.12
N GLU A 25 6.06 9.30 -3.16
CA GLU A 25 6.88 10.32 -2.50
C GLU A 25 6.95 10.10 -0.99
N THR A 26 5.80 9.82 -0.37
CA THR A 26 5.72 9.53 1.06
C THR A 26 6.56 8.31 1.40
N ARG A 27 6.46 7.28 0.59
CA ARG A 27 7.24 6.04 0.74
C ARG A 27 8.74 6.31 0.64
N ASN A 28 9.14 7.09 -0.36
CA ASN A 28 10.56 7.41 -0.58
C ASN A 28 11.15 8.15 0.62
N LYS A 29 10.42 9.10 1.19
CA LYS A 29 10.87 9.82 2.38
C LYS A 29 11.03 8.90 3.58
N LEU A 30 10.14 7.93 3.74
CA LEU A 30 10.24 6.95 4.82
C LEU A 30 11.47 6.05 4.63
N THR A 31 11.67 5.52 3.43
CA THR A 31 12.82 4.65 3.17
C THR A 31 14.14 5.42 3.30
N ASP A 32 14.17 6.69 2.89
CA ASP A 32 15.34 7.55 3.10
C ASP A 32 15.65 7.72 4.59
N TYR A 33 14.62 7.96 5.40
CA TYR A 33 14.81 8.04 6.85
C TYR A 33 15.37 6.73 7.40
N TRP A 34 14.84 5.59 6.98
CA TRP A 34 15.34 4.29 7.42
C TRP A 34 16.82 4.12 7.10
N LYS A 35 17.24 4.46 5.90
CA LYS A 35 18.66 4.39 5.50
C LYS A 35 19.53 5.26 6.38
N GLU A 36 19.11 6.50 6.59
CA GLU A 36 19.84 7.46 7.42
C GLU A 36 19.91 7.03 8.88
N SER A 37 18.92 6.28 9.34
CA SER A 37 18.85 5.84 10.74
C SER A 37 19.46 4.46 10.97
N GLY A 38 20.09 3.87 9.96
CA GLY A 38 20.87 2.64 10.14
C GLY A 38 20.18 1.35 9.66
N VAL A 39 19.08 1.45 8.93
CA VAL A 39 18.47 0.28 8.29
C VAL A 39 19.24 0.05 6.97
N GLU A 40 19.87 -1.10 6.83
CA GLU A 40 20.82 -1.33 5.74
C GLU A 40 20.38 -2.39 4.73
N LYS A 41 19.75 -3.47 5.19
CA LYS A 41 19.48 -4.63 4.35
C LYS A 41 18.08 -4.56 3.71
N SER A 42 17.97 -5.06 2.47
CA SER A 42 16.69 -5.04 1.75
C SER A 42 15.61 -5.83 2.48
N ASP A 43 15.95 -6.93 3.13
CA ASP A 43 14.98 -7.72 3.90
C ASP A 43 14.50 -6.97 5.15
N GLU A 44 15.33 -6.08 5.70
CA GLU A 44 14.92 -5.21 6.83
C GLU A 44 13.90 -4.17 6.36
N PHE A 45 14.08 -3.60 5.17
CA PHE A 45 13.09 -2.68 4.59
C PHE A 45 11.76 -3.38 4.36
N ALA A 46 11.80 -4.60 3.83
CA ALA A 46 10.59 -5.40 3.61
C ALA A 46 9.90 -5.75 4.93
N PHE A 47 10.68 -6.09 5.94
CA PHE A 47 10.18 -6.40 7.28
C PHE A 47 9.43 -5.20 7.88
N LEU A 48 10.04 -4.02 7.84
CA LEU A 48 9.43 -2.80 8.36
C LEU A 48 8.16 -2.43 7.59
N THR A 49 8.20 -2.58 6.26
CA THR A 49 7.04 -2.34 5.41
C THR A 49 5.88 -3.25 5.79
N ASN A 50 6.16 -4.53 6.02
CA ASN A 50 5.13 -5.48 6.41
C ASN A 50 4.54 -5.17 7.80
N ILE A 51 5.35 -4.71 8.74
CA ILE A 51 4.85 -4.29 10.05
C ILE A 51 3.82 -3.17 9.91
N ILE A 52 4.18 -2.13 9.17
CA ILE A 52 3.29 -0.97 8.96
C ILE A 52 2.01 -1.43 8.25
N HIS A 53 2.17 -2.22 7.20
CA HIS A 53 1.05 -2.66 6.38
C HIS A 53 0.09 -3.55 7.18
N THR A 54 0.64 -4.49 7.93
CA THR A 54 -0.17 -5.39 8.77
C THR A 54 -0.92 -4.61 9.85
N GLU A 55 -0.27 -3.63 10.46
CA GLU A 55 -0.89 -2.86 11.53
C GLU A 55 -2.08 -2.06 11.04
N TRP A 56 -1.97 -1.36 9.90
CA TRP A 56 -3.08 -0.55 9.43
C TRP A 56 -4.18 -1.35 8.73
N SER A 57 -3.80 -2.41 8.01
CA SER A 57 -4.73 -3.13 7.14
C SER A 57 -5.26 -4.44 7.74
N GLY A 58 -4.54 -5.00 8.70
CA GLY A 58 -4.84 -6.33 9.22
C GLY A 58 -4.29 -7.46 8.35
N LEU A 59 -3.62 -7.15 7.25
CA LEU A 59 -3.04 -8.12 6.32
C LEU A 59 -1.59 -7.77 6.05
N ASN A 60 -0.72 -8.77 5.97
CA ASN A 60 0.62 -8.50 5.46
C ASN A 60 0.55 -8.29 3.94
N VAL A 61 1.65 -7.86 3.33
CA VAL A 61 1.67 -7.55 1.90
C VAL A 61 1.24 -8.75 1.06
N LYS A 62 1.75 -9.94 1.40
CA LYS A 62 1.41 -11.16 0.66
C LYS A 62 -0.07 -11.49 0.77
N GLN A 63 -0.65 -11.40 1.96
CA GLN A 63 -2.06 -11.66 2.18
C GLN A 63 -2.94 -10.67 1.41
N HIS A 64 -2.56 -9.40 1.38
CA HIS A 64 -3.29 -8.38 0.64
C HIS A 64 -3.21 -8.65 -0.87
N LYS A 65 -2.03 -9.03 -1.37
CA LYS A 65 -1.88 -9.44 -2.77
C LYS A 65 -2.78 -10.64 -3.10
N ASN A 66 -2.80 -11.64 -2.21
CA ASN A 66 -3.64 -12.82 -2.39
C ASN A 66 -5.13 -12.46 -2.44
N LEU A 67 -5.57 -11.56 -1.57
CA LEU A 67 -6.95 -11.08 -1.56
C LEU A 67 -7.33 -10.48 -2.90
N LYS A 68 -6.41 -9.75 -3.54
CA LYS A 68 -6.63 -9.10 -4.83
C LYS A 68 -6.35 -10.02 -6.03
N GLY A 69 -5.95 -11.25 -5.79
CA GLY A 69 -5.65 -12.19 -6.87
C GLY A 69 -4.35 -11.90 -7.60
N LEU A 70 -3.43 -11.18 -6.95
CA LEU A 70 -2.14 -10.83 -7.55
C LEU A 70 -1.11 -11.92 -7.28
N LYS A 71 -0.14 -12.05 -8.18
CA LYS A 71 1.00 -12.96 -8.03
C LYS A 71 2.28 -12.16 -7.84
N SER A 72 2.89 -11.73 -8.94
CA SER A 72 4.14 -10.95 -8.92
C SER A 72 3.92 -9.45 -9.07
N GLN A 73 2.68 -9.03 -9.35
CA GLN A 73 2.37 -7.62 -9.59
C GLN A 73 2.60 -6.79 -8.33
N ASN A 74 2.92 -5.53 -8.51
CA ASN A 74 3.08 -4.59 -7.41
C ASN A 74 1.71 -4.30 -6.78
N LEU A 75 1.59 -4.57 -5.49
CA LEU A 75 0.33 -4.39 -4.77
C LEU A 75 -0.22 -2.96 -4.91
N ARG A 76 0.65 -1.95 -4.81
CA ARG A 76 0.21 -0.55 -4.83
C ARG A 76 -0.39 -0.14 -6.17
N ASP A 77 0.03 -0.78 -7.26
CA ASP A 77 -0.54 -0.52 -8.58
C ASP A 77 -1.96 -1.04 -8.71
N HIS A 78 -2.40 -1.89 -7.78
CA HIS A 78 -3.73 -2.50 -7.79
C HIS A 78 -4.58 -2.10 -6.58
N MET A 79 -4.12 -1.13 -5.80
CA MET A 79 -4.89 -0.59 -4.69
C MET A 79 -5.94 0.40 -5.20
N SER A 80 -7.08 0.47 -4.51
CA SER A 80 -8.05 1.53 -4.73
C SER A 80 -7.49 2.86 -4.23
N GLU A 81 -8.14 3.96 -4.58
CA GLU A 81 -7.77 5.28 -4.08
C GLU A 81 -7.76 5.31 -2.56
N ALA A 82 -8.79 4.74 -1.92
CA ALA A 82 -8.86 4.69 -0.46
C ALA A 82 -7.70 3.88 0.14
N GLU A 83 -7.40 2.72 -0.42
CA GLU A 83 -6.28 1.91 0.06
C GLU A 83 -4.95 2.66 -0.05
N LEU A 84 -4.76 3.41 -1.14
CA LEU A 84 -3.56 4.22 -1.32
C LEU A 84 -3.46 5.32 -0.27
N ILE A 85 -4.58 5.98 0.05
CA ILE A 85 -4.59 7.06 1.04
C ILE A 85 -4.26 6.52 2.43
N PHE A 86 -4.85 5.40 2.84
CA PHE A 86 -4.56 4.82 4.15
C PHE A 86 -3.13 4.30 4.25
N THR A 87 -2.61 3.71 3.17
CA THR A 87 -1.20 3.31 3.13
C THR A 87 -0.29 4.52 3.33
N ALA A 88 -0.57 5.62 2.63
CA ALA A 88 0.21 6.85 2.75
C ALA A 88 0.11 7.44 4.16
N LEU A 89 -1.07 7.43 4.77
CA LEU A 89 -1.24 7.92 6.15
C LEU A 89 -0.40 7.09 7.12
N ALA A 90 -0.41 5.77 6.99
CA ALA A 90 0.38 4.90 7.85
C ALA A 90 1.88 5.19 7.70
N GLU A 91 2.34 5.37 6.47
CA GLU A 91 3.77 5.62 6.21
C GLU A 91 4.21 7.02 6.60
N LEU A 92 3.37 8.03 6.36
CA LEU A 92 3.63 9.40 6.82
C LEU A 92 3.72 9.44 8.35
N SER A 93 2.75 8.84 9.02
CA SER A 93 2.72 8.82 10.48
C SER A 93 3.92 8.12 11.06
N THR A 94 4.31 6.99 10.47
CA THR A 94 5.50 6.25 10.89
C THR A 94 6.75 7.11 10.78
N ARG A 95 6.93 7.79 9.66
CA ARG A 95 8.11 8.64 9.46
C ARG A 95 8.17 9.78 10.47
N GLN A 96 7.06 10.48 10.67
CA GLN A 96 7.03 11.60 11.60
C GLN A 96 7.26 11.17 13.04
N ILE A 97 6.70 10.02 13.43
CA ILE A 97 6.94 9.45 14.76
C ILE A 97 8.41 9.06 14.90
N ALA A 98 8.96 8.37 13.89
CA ALA A 98 10.36 7.95 13.91
C ALA A 98 11.32 9.13 14.02
N GLU A 99 11.05 10.20 13.26
CA GLU A 99 11.86 11.43 13.32
C GLU A 99 11.79 12.08 14.70
N THR A 100 10.60 12.16 15.26
CA THR A 100 10.38 12.78 16.58
C THR A 100 11.06 11.98 17.69
N GLU A 101 10.95 10.66 17.62
CA GLU A 101 11.56 9.76 18.63
C GLU A 101 13.02 9.46 18.33
N LYS A 102 13.54 9.94 17.21
CA LYS A 102 14.92 9.69 16.77
C LYS A 102 15.23 8.19 16.70
N ALA A 103 14.29 7.45 16.10
CA ALA A 103 14.41 6.01 15.97
C ALA A 103 15.65 5.62 15.16
N LYS A 104 16.40 4.66 15.67
CA LYS A 104 17.60 4.13 15.02
C LYS A 104 17.51 2.62 14.88
N GLY A 105 17.89 2.14 13.70
CA GLY A 105 17.94 0.71 13.41
C GLY A 105 16.56 0.10 13.25
N VAL A 106 16.56 -1.21 13.05
CA VAL A 106 15.33 -1.94 12.72
C VAL A 106 14.34 -1.96 13.88
N THR A 107 14.79 -2.26 15.09
CA THR A 107 13.89 -2.42 16.23
C THR A 107 13.14 -1.14 16.56
N GLN A 108 13.83 -0.01 16.65
CA GLN A 108 13.19 1.26 16.98
C GLN A 108 12.26 1.73 15.84
N ASN A 109 12.68 1.52 14.60
CA ASN A 109 11.82 1.86 13.45
C ASN A 109 10.60 0.93 13.37
N ALA A 110 10.71 -0.32 13.80
CA ALA A 110 9.56 -1.22 13.89
C ALA A 110 8.53 -0.71 14.92
N VAL A 111 8.99 -0.22 16.07
CA VAL A 111 8.10 0.37 17.07
C VAL A 111 7.38 1.58 16.50
N ALA A 112 8.11 2.45 15.81
CA ALA A 112 7.50 3.61 15.13
C ALA A 112 6.47 3.16 14.09
N GLY A 113 6.76 2.06 13.36
CA GLY A 113 5.86 1.51 12.37
C GLY A 113 4.55 0.99 12.96
N ILE A 114 4.62 0.36 14.12
CA ILE A 114 3.43 -0.08 14.83
C ILE A 114 2.58 1.13 15.23
N LYS A 115 3.21 2.16 15.78
CA LYS A 115 2.51 3.39 16.19
C LYS A 115 1.88 4.11 15.00
N GLY A 116 2.63 4.24 13.91
CA GLY A 116 2.15 4.90 12.70
C GLY A 116 1.04 4.12 12.00
N GLY A 117 1.22 2.81 11.91
CA GLY A 117 0.21 1.92 11.35
C GLY A 117 -1.09 1.97 12.15
N LYS A 118 -1.00 2.06 13.48
CA LYS A 118 -2.17 2.14 14.34
C LYS A 118 -2.99 3.41 14.09
N ILE A 119 -2.35 4.53 13.80
CA ILE A 119 -3.07 5.77 13.47
C ILE A 119 -3.97 5.54 12.25
N ALA A 120 -3.43 4.95 11.20
CA ALA A 120 -4.20 4.66 10.00
C ALA A 120 -5.26 3.58 10.26
N LYS A 121 -4.94 2.57 11.06
CA LYS A 121 -5.89 1.54 11.47
C LYS A 121 -7.11 2.13 12.16
N ASP A 122 -6.89 2.99 13.15
CA ASP A 122 -7.97 3.61 13.90
C ASP A 122 -8.86 4.45 12.98
N ALA A 123 -8.24 5.20 12.07
CA ALA A 123 -8.97 5.99 11.08
C ALA A 123 -9.77 5.09 10.13
N ARG A 124 -9.17 3.99 9.67
CA ARG A 124 -9.84 3.03 8.78
C ARG A 124 -11.07 2.42 9.46
N LEU A 125 -10.91 1.96 10.68
CA LEU A 125 -12.02 1.33 11.42
C LEU A 125 -13.16 2.33 11.66
N ALA A 126 -12.82 3.57 11.99
CA ALA A 126 -13.82 4.63 12.19
C ALA A 126 -14.59 4.89 10.90
N LEU A 127 -13.89 4.95 9.77
CA LEU A 127 -14.53 5.18 8.48
C LEU A 127 -15.44 4.01 8.09
N GLU A 128 -14.95 2.78 8.26
CA GLU A 128 -15.73 1.57 7.95
C GLU A 128 -17.01 1.50 8.78
N GLN A 129 -16.93 1.90 10.05
CA GLN A 129 -18.10 1.90 10.92
C GLN A 129 -19.17 2.90 10.44
N LYS A 130 -18.74 4.06 9.97
CA LYS A 130 -19.67 5.11 9.52
C LYS A 130 -20.27 4.83 8.15
N THR A 131 -19.53 4.17 7.27
CA THR A 131 -20.00 3.91 5.89
C THR A 131 -20.62 2.53 5.73
N GLY A 132 -20.31 1.58 6.60
CA GLY A 132 -20.69 0.19 6.45
C GLY A 132 -19.93 -0.53 5.34
N ARG A 133 -18.87 0.08 4.81
CA ARG A 133 -18.09 -0.48 3.71
C ARG A 133 -16.65 -0.70 4.13
N LYS A 134 -16.04 -1.75 3.59
CA LYS A 134 -14.62 -2.05 3.84
C LYS A 134 -13.72 -1.19 2.97
N VAL A 135 -12.65 -0.69 3.55
CA VAL A 135 -11.60 0.04 2.81
C VAL A 135 -10.78 -0.93 1.97
N ILE A 136 -10.46 -2.08 2.55
CA ILE A 136 -9.62 -3.08 1.89
C ILE A 136 -10.52 -4.06 1.15
N THR A 137 -10.29 -4.19 -0.16
CA THR A 137 -11.13 -5.00 -1.04
C THR A 137 -10.27 -5.91 -1.91
N GLY A 138 -10.92 -6.89 -2.52
CA GLY A 138 -10.29 -7.76 -3.51
C GLY A 138 -10.20 -7.16 -4.90
N GLU A 139 -10.71 -5.96 -5.11
CA GLU A 139 -10.67 -5.30 -6.40
C GLU A 139 -9.23 -5.05 -6.84
N ASN A 140 -9.00 -5.19 -8.14
CA ASN A 140 -7.69 -4.98 -8.73
C ASN A 140 -7.83 -4.33 -10.12
N PHE A 141 -6.69 -4.04 -10.75
CA PHE A 141 -6.66 -3.47 -12.10
C PHE A 141 -6.04 -4.46 -13.09
N LEU A 142 -6.13 -5.75 -12.80
CA LEU A 142 -5.66 -6.77 -13.75
C LEU A 142 -6.49 -6.69 -15.04
N PRO A 143 -5.86 -6.94 -16.22
CA PRO A 143 -6.61 -6.92 -17.47
C PRO A 143 -7.66 -8.02 -17.51
N PRO A 144 -8.95 -7.71 -17.61
CA PRO A 144 -9.98 -8.74 -17.67
C PRO A 144 -10.15 -9.35 -19.06
N ALA A 145 -9.61 -8.68 -20.09
CA ALA A 145 -9.89 -9.01 -21.48
C ALA A 145 -9.52 -10.44 -21.89
N LYS A 146 -8.36 -10.92 -21.42
CA LYS A 146 -7.91 -12.29 -21.77
C LYS A 146 -8.76 -13.37 -21.11
N GLU A 147 -9.11 -13.19 -19.85
CA GLU A 147 -9.94 -14.12 -19.11
C GLU A 147 -11.36 -14.11 -19.63
N ASN A 148 -11.90 -12.95 -19.91
CA ASN A 148 -13.25 -12.82 -20.48
C ASN A 148 -13.34 -13.51 -21.84
N LYS A 149 -12.32 -13.40 -22.68
CA LYS A 149 -12.27 -14.10 -23.95
C LYS A 149 -12.25 -15.61 -23.77
N LYS A 150 -11.49 -16.11 -22.82
CA LYS A 150 -11.41 -17.54 -22.52
C LYS A 150 -12.75 -18.07 -21.99
N LEU A 151 -13.38 -17.33 -21.08
CA LEU A 151 -14.67 -17.69 -20.52
C LEU A 151 -15.77 -17.69 -21.58
N LYS A 152 -15.77 -16.69 -22.44
CA LYS A 152 -16.73 -16.62 -23.54
C LYS A 152 -16.54 -17.78 -24.53
N GLY A 153 -15.29 -18.15 -24.83
CA GLY A 153 -14.97 -19.29 -25.65
C GLY A 153 -15.49 -20.60 -25.06
N ARG A 154 -15.36 -20.77 -23.76
CA ARG A 154 -15.86 -21.95 -23.05
C ARG A 154 -17.38 -22.02 -23.05
N LYS A 155 -18.05 -20.90 -22.88
CA LYS A 155 -19.51 -20.84 -22.86
C LYS A 155 -20.14 -21.14 -24.21
N LYS A 156 -19.42 -20.87 -25.27
CA LYS A 156 -19.91 -21.15 -26.64
C LYS A 156 -19.80 -22.62 -27.05
N LYS A 157 -19.08 -23.38 -26.29
CA LYS A 157 -18.98 -24.81 -26.50
C LYS A 157 -20.01 -25.56 -25.66
#